data_5076b98ae090b67150fade192e170688
#
_entry.id   5076b98ae090b67150fade192e170688
#
_cell.length_a   1.000
_cell.length_b   1.000
_cell.length_c   1.000
_cell.angle_alpha   90.00
_cell.angle_beta   90.00
_cell.angle_gamma   90.00
#
_symmetry.space_group_name_H-M   'P 1'
#
loop_
_entity.id
_entity.type
_entity.pdbx_description
1 polymer ?
#
loop_
_entity_poly.entity_id
_entity_poly.type
_entity_poly.pdbx_seq_one_letter_code
_entity_poly.pdbx_strand_id
1 'polypeptide(L)'
;RGTSKEDFIKATLQSIAYQVRDIIDTMQMDTDTAIQVLKVDGGAAMNDFLMQFQADILGIELARAANLETTALGAAFLAGLAVGYWKDMEELKTLNAVGEIFQPTMPELERQKLYKGWKAAVAATQFFAKESNK
;
A
#
# COMPACT_ATOMS: atom_id res chain seq x y z
N ARG A 1 -27.98 8.37 -9.63
CA ARG A 1 -28.05 8.78 -11.05
C ARG A 1 -26.68 9.34 -11.42
N GLY A 2 -26.04 8.80 -12.48
CA GLY A 2 -24.71 9.23 -12.94
C GLY A 2 -23.53 8.38 -12.49
N THR A 3 -23.71 7.37 -11.64
CA THR A 3 -22.64 6.43 -11.26
C THR A 3 -22.49 5.37 -12.35
N SER A 4 -21.28 5.24 -12.88
CA SER A 4 -20.91 4.28 -13.93
C SER A 4 -20.21 3.03 -13.35
N LYS A 5 -19.98 2.03 -14.19
CA LYS A 5 -19.19 0.83 -13.81
C LYS A 5 -17.77 1.20 -13.43
N GLU A 6 -17.18 2.15 -14.13
CA GLU A 6 -15.83 2.66 -13.91
C GLU A 6 -15.70 3.31 -12.53
N ASP A 7 -16.74 4.02 -12.08
CA ASP A 7 -16.76 4.61 -10.73
C ASP A 7 -16.72 3.54 -9.64
N PHE A 8 -17.40 2.39 -9.82
CA PHE A 8 -17.33 1.27 -8.89
C PHE A 8 -15.93 0.66 -8.85
N ILE A 9 -15.33 0.43 -10.04
CA ILE A 9 -13.96 -0.12 -10.13
C ILE A 9 -12.98 0.84 -9.45
N LYS A 10 -13.07 2.13 -9.76
CA LYS A 10 -12.22 3.16 -9.15
C LYS A 10 -12.36 3.19 -7.64
N ALA A 11 -13.59 3.21 -7.13
CA ALA A 11 -13.85 3.24 -5.69
C ALA A 11 -13.30 1.98 -4.98
N THR A 12 -13.40 0.81 -5.62
CA THR A 12 -12.84 -0.44 -5.10
C THR A 12 -11.32 -0.36 -4.99
N LEU A 13 -10.62 0.10 -6.03
CA LEU A 13 -9.17 0.26 -5.99
C LEU A 13 -8.74 1.30 -4.96
N GLN A 14 -9.44 2.44 -4.90
CA GLN A 14 -9.15 3.48 -3.94
C GLN A 14 -9.38 3.03 -2.49
N SER A 15 -10.34 2.14 -2.25
CA SER A 15 -10.60 1.61 -0.91
C SER A 15 -9.42 0.84 -0.34
N ILE A 16 -8.65 0.14 -1.19
CA ILE A 16 -7.43 -0.56 -0.79
C ILE A 16 -6.40 0.44 -0.26
N ALA A 17 -6.17 1.52 -1.01
CA ALA A 17 -5.20 2.55 -0.61
C ALA A 17 -5.60 3.28 0.70
N TYR A 18 -6.90 3.53 0.90
CA TYR A 18 -7.38 4.11 2.16
C TYR A 18 -7.17 3.19 3.35
N GLN A 19 -7.43 1.88 3.20
CA GLN A 19 -7.19 0.89 4.25
C GLN A 19 -5.70 0.78 4.59
N VAL A 20 -4.83 0.81 3.59
CA VAL A 20 -3.37 0.85 3.82
C VAL A 20 -3.00 2.11 4.61
N ARG A 21 -3.58 3.26 4.29
CA ARG A 21 -3.36 4.49 5.05
C ARG A 21 -3.80 4.36 6.51
N ASP A 22 -4.97 3.78 6.78
CA ASP A 22 -5.43 3.53 8.16
C ASP A 22 -4.40 2.72 8.96
N ILE A 23 -3.77 1.71 8.34
CA ILE A 23 -2.73 0.88 8.95
C ILE A 23 -1.45 1.68 9.17
N ILE A 24 -0.98 2.39 8.15
CA ILE A 24 0.27 3.18 8.23
C ILE A 24 0.15 4.29 9.29
N ASP A 25 -0.98 5.01 9.33
CA ASP A 25 -1.23 6.03 10.35
C ASP A 25 -1.18 5.42 11.77
N THR A 26 -1.75 4.22 11.95
CA THR A 26 -1.69 3.50 13.23
C THR A 26 -0.27 3.09 13.60
N MET A 27 0.48 2.51 12.66
CA MET A 27 1.88 2.10 12.89
C MET A 27 2.76 3.29 13.26
N GLN A 28 2.59 4.44 12.62
CA GLN A 28 3.34 5.65 12.94
C GLN A 28 3.01 6.20 14.34
N MET A 29 1.72 6.13 14.75
CA MET A 29 1.32 6.52 16.10
C MET A 29 1.91 5.59 17.16
N ASP A 30 1.95 4.28 16.92
CA ASP A 30 2.45 3.29 17.88
C ASP A 30 3.97 3.32 18.03
N THR A 31 4.70 3.68 16.98
CA THR A 31 6.18 3.64 16.95
C THR A 31 6.83 5.01 17.09
N ASP A 32 6.07 6.09 17.03
CA ASP A 32 6.55 7.48 16.94
C ASP A 32 7.61 7.66 15.83
N THR A 33 7.47 6.87 14.76
CA THR A 33 8.43 6.85 13.65
C THR A 33 7.73 7.21 12.35
N ALA A 34 8.21 8.25 11.67
CA ALA A 34 7.71 8.63 10.36
C ALA A 34 8.18 7.66 9.28
N ILE A 35 7.24 7.06 8.56
CA ILE A 35 7.52 6.21 7.40
C ILE A 35 7.69 7.13 6.20
N GLN A 36 8.85 7.05 5.55
CA GLN A 36 9.18 7.88 4.38
C GLN A 36 8.94 7.16 3.05
N VAL A 37 9.12 5.85 3.04
CA VAL A 37 8.97 5.00 1.85
C VAL A 37 8.19 3.76 2.21
N LEU A 38 7.18 3.44 1.41
CA LEU A 38 6.47 2.17 1.50
C LEU A 38 6.89 1.26 0.35
N LYS A 39 7.48 0.11 0.67
CA LYS A 39 7.79 -0.93 -0.32
C LYS A 39 6.57 -1.81 -0.55
N VAL A 40 6.27 -2.09 -1.82
CA VAL A 40 5.11 -2.89 -2.23
C VAL A 40 5.49 -3.97 -3.23
N ASP A 41 4.77 -5.09 -3.17
CA ASP A 41 4.93 -6.23 -4.05
C ASP A 41 3.60 -6.97 -4.26
N GLY A 42 3.65 -8.08 -4.97
CA GLY A 42 2.49 -8.92 -5.27
C GLY A 42 1.64 -8.42 -6.44
N GLY A 43 0.64 -9.20 -6.82
CA GLY A 43 -0.16 -8.97 -8.02
C GLY A 43 -0.90 -7.62 -8.06
N ALA A 44 -1.41 -7.12 -6.94
CA ALA A 44 -2.09 -5.83 -6.87
C ALA A 44 -1.14 -4.65 -7.15
N ALA A 45 0.15 -4.81 -6.83
CA ALA A 45 1.16 -3.80 -7.09
C ALA A 45 1.45 -3.57 -8.59
N MET A 46 0.97 -4.45 -9.48
CA MET A 46 1.05 -4.23 -10.93
C MET A 46 0.11 -3.13 -11.45
N ASN A 47 -0.85 -2.71 -10.66
CA ASN A 47 -1.81 -1.69 -11.07
C ASN A 47 -1.27 -0.29 -10.76
N ASP A 48 -0.77 0.40 -11.79
CA ASP A 48 -0.16 1.73 -11.66
C ASP A 48 -1.13 2.79 -11.13
N PHE A 49 -2.42 2.71 -11.48
CA PHE A 49 -3.44 3.61 -10.91
C PHE A 49 -3.53 3.45 -9.40
N LEU A 50 -3.56 2.19 -8.92
CA LEU A 50 -3.58 1.91 -7.48
C LEU A 50 -2.31 2.39 -6.80
N MET A 51 -1.14 2.14 -7.40
CA MET A 51 0.16 2.54 -6.84
C MET A 51 0.29 4.04 -6.74
N GLN A 52 -0.04 4.77 -7.81
CA GLN A 52 -0.01 6.23 -7.78
C GLN A 52 -1.01 6.80 -6.77
N PHE A 53 -2.25 6.29 -6.75
CA PHE A 53 -3.24 6.76 -5.78
C PHE A 53 -2.83 6.43 -4.33
N GLN A 54 -2.15 5.30 -4.11
CA GLN A 54 -1.64 4.93 -2.78
C GLN A 54 -0.50 5.86 -2.33
N ALA A 55 0.46 6.18 -3.22
CA ALA A 55 1.49 7.19 -2.93
C ALA A 55 0.85 8.54 -2.61
N ASP A 56 -0.13 8.95 -3.40
CA ASP A 56 -0.86 10.21 -3.24
C ASP A 56 -1.60 10.27 -1.90
N ILE A 57 -2.36 9.22 -1.54
CA ILE A 57 -3.19 9.23 -0.32
C ILE A 57 -2.36 9.08 0.96
N LEU A 58 -1.22 8.40 0.89
CA LEU A 58 -0.24 8.31 1.98
C LEU A 58 0.59 9.60 2.11
N GLY A 59 0.89 10.26 1.00
CA GLY A 59 1.78 11.41 0.93
C GLY A 59 3.25 11.08 1.13
N ILE A 60 3.63 9.84 0.82
CA ILE A 60 5.00 9.34 0.89
C ILE A 60 5.35 8.61 -0.40
N GLU A 61 6.65 8.40 -0.62
CA GLU A 61 7.15 7.60 -1.73
C GLU A 61 6.68 6.15 -1.62
N LEU A 62 6.32 5.55 -2.76
CA LEU A 62 5.98 4.14 -2.87
C LEU A 62 6.95 3.47 -3.83
N ALA A 63 7.67 2.45 -3.36
CA ALA A 63 8.66 1.72 -4.12
C ALA A 63 8.15 0.32 -4.45
N ARG A 64 7.83 0.07 -5.72
CA ARG A 64 7.43 -1.25 -6.22
C ARG A 64 8.65 -2.12 -6.43
N ALA A 65 8.63 -3.35 -5.93
CA ALA A 65 9.70 -4.32 -6.16
C ALA A 65 9.84 -4.64 -7.66
N ALA A 66 11.08 -4.81 -8.16
CA ALA A 66 11.32 -5.25 -9.53
C ALA A 66 10.81 -6.68 -9.77
N ASN A 67 10.92 -7.54 -8.76
CA ASN A 67 10.31 -8.86 -8.75
C ASN A 67 9.11 -8.85 -7.81
N LEU A 68 7.93 -9.16 -8.32
CA LEU A 68 6.69 -9.15 -7.56
C LEU A 68 6.45 -10.43 -6.77
N GLU A 69 7.22 -11.48 -7.02
CA GLU A 69 7.16 -12.77 -6.32
C GLU A 69 8.14 -12.80 -5.14
N THR A 70 8.08 -11.79 -4.28
CA THR A 70 9.05 -11.60 -3.19
C THR A 70 9.01 -12.72 -2.16
N THR A 71 7.86 -13.36 -1.93
CA THR A 71 7.74 -14.51 -1.05
C THR A 71 8.56 -15.70 -1.54
N ALA A 72 8.43 -16.05 -2.83
CA ALA A 72 9.20 -17.13 -3.44
C ALA A 72 10.70 -16.79 -3.48
N LEU A 73 11.03 -15.53 -3.79
CA LEU A 73 12.39 -15.03 -3.80
C LEU A 73 13.02 -15.08 -2.40
N GLY A 74 12.28 -14.71 -1.36
CA GLY A 74 12.72 -14.79 0.03
C GLY A 74 13.03 -16.22 0.45
N ALA A 75 12.18 -17.18 0.09
CA ALA A 75 12.41 -18.60 0.34
C ALA A 75 13.68 -19.10 -0.38
N ALA A 76 13.88 -18.70 -1.65
CA ALA A 76 15.07 -19.04 -2.42
C ALA A 76 16.35 -18.43 -1.78
N PHE A 77 16.28 -17.19 -1.31
CA PHE A 77 17.39 -16.53 -0.63
C PHE A 77 17.80 -17.26 0.65
N LEU A 78 16.82 -17.64 1.48
CA LEU A 78 17.11 -18.39 2.71
C LEU A 78 17.72 -19.77 2.41
N ALA A 79 17.19 -20.48 1.42
CA ALA A 79 17.75 -21.76 0.99
C ALA A 79 19.18 -21.61 0.45
N GLY A 80 19.42 -20.62 -0.38
CA GLY A 80 20.73 -20.35 -0.94
C GLY A 80 21.79 -19.97 0.10
N LEU A 81 21.40 -19.17 1.11
CA LEU A 81 22.28 -18.88 2.25
C LEU A 81 22.62 -20.14 3.04
N ALA A 82 21.61 -21.00 3.29
CA ALA A 82 21.81 -22.24 4.05
C ALA A 82 22.81 -23.22 3.40
N VAL A 83 22.84 -23.25 2.07
CA VAL A 83 23.76 -24.13 1.30
C VAL A 83 25.05 -23.42 0.82
N GLY A 84 25.23 -22.13 1.20
CA GLY A 84 26.41 -21.36 0.81
C GLY A 84 26.44 -20.91 -0.65
N TYR A 85 25.28 -20.85 -1.32
CA TYR A 85 25.19 -20.31 -2.67
C TYR A 85 25.42 -18.79 -2.68
N TRP A 86 24.85 -18.06 -1.70
CA TRP A 86 25.19 -16.67 -1.39
C TRP A 86 25.99 -16.62 -0.10
N LYS A 87 26.92 -15.68 -0.06
CA LYS A 87 27.86 -15.55 1.04
C LYS A 87 27.20 -15.06 2.33
N ASP A 88 26.36 -14.02 2.22
CA ASP A 88 25.76 -13.34 3.36
C ASP A 88 24.54 -12.49 2.94
N MET A 89 23.90 -11.88 3.93
CA MET A 89 22.74 -11.02 3.72
C MET A 89 23.08 -9.72 2.95
N GLU A 90 24.34 -9.25 2.99
CA GLU A 90 24.73 -8.04 2.29
C GLU A 90 24.76 -8.28 0.78
N GLU A 91 25.21 -9.46 0.35
CA GLU A 91 25.12 -9.86 -1.06
C GLU A 91 23.67 -9.89 -1.53
N LEU A 92 22.73 -10.43 -0.73
CA LEU A 92 21.30 -10.48 -1.07
C LEU A 92 20.67 -9.09 -1.20
N LYS A 93 21.10 -8.12 -0.41
CA LYS A 93 20.60 -6.73 -0.52
C LYS A 93 20.88 -6.13 -1.89
N THR A 94 21.97 -6.50 -2.52
CA THR A 94 22.32 -6.02 -3.88
C THR A 94 21.43 -6.61 -4.97
N LEU A 95 20.82 -7.77 -4.71
CA LEU A 95 19.95 -8.47 -5.64
C LEU A 95 18.48 -8.02 -5.56
N ASN A 96 18.11 -7.34 -4.47
CA ASN A 96 16.75 -6.86 -4.23
C ASN A 96 16.56 -5.48 -4.87
N ALA A 97 16.40 -5.46 -6.18
CA ALA A 97 16.24 -4.23 -6.94
C ALA A 97 14.86 -3.60 -6.73
N VAL A 98 14.83 -2.26 -6.61
CA VAL A 98 13.63 -1.46 -6.75
C VAL A 98 13.29 -1.39 -8.24
N GLY A 99 12.03 -1.67 -8.59
CA GLY A 99 11.55 -1.61 -9.97
C GLY A 99 11.10 -0.22 -10.35
N GLU A 100 10.04 0.26 -9.71
CA GLU A 100 9.43 1.55 -10.03
C GLU A 100 9.10 2.33 -8.75
N ILE A 101 9.21 3.65 -8.85
CA ILE A 101 8.96 4.58 -7.75
C ILE A 101 7.79 5.48 -8.13
N PHE A 102 6.80 5.57 -7.25
CA PHE A 102 5.66 6.47 -7.36
C PHE A 102 5.81 7.58 -6.32
N GLN A 103 5.93 8.81 -6.80
CA GLN A 103 5.99 10.00 -5.95
C GLN A 103 4.59 10.56 -5.73
N PRO A 104 4.26 11.05 -4.52
CA PRO A 104 2.98 11.70 -4.29
C PRO A 104 2.89 13.00 -5.09
N THR A 105 1.81 13.14 -5.87
CA THR A 105 1.53 14.32 -6.71
C THR A 105 0.30 15.08 -6.26
N MET A 106 -0.56 14.44 -5.44
CA MET A 106 -1.80 15.05 -4.94
C MET A 106 -1.52 16.11 -3.87
N PRO A 107 -2.10 17.33 -4.00
CA PRO A 107 -2.00 18.33 -2.95
C PRO A 107 -2.54 17.84 -1.61
N GLU A 108 -1.89 18.24 -0.53
CA GLU A 108 -2.26 17.76 0.81
C GLU A 108 -3.71 18.06 1.19
N LEU A 109 -4.23 19.22 0.81
CA LEU A 109 -5.62 19.60 1.09
C LEU A 109 -6.62 18.64 0.44
N GLU A 110 -6.34 18.21 -0.81
CA GLU A 110 -7.16 17.24 -1.52
C GLU A 110 -7.08 15.85 -0.88
N ARG A 111 -5.87 15.41 -0.55
CA ARG A 111 -5.61 14.16 0.16
C ARG A 111 -6.38 14.07 1.47
N GLN A 112 -6.34 15.13 2.29
CA GLN A 112 -7.07 15.19 3.56
C GLN A 112 -8.58 15.17 3.35
N LYS A 113 -9.09 15.89 2.35
CA LYS A 113 -10.51 15.89 2.00
C LYS A 113 -11.02 14.50 1.61
N LEU A 114 -10.27 13.81 0.75
CA LEU A 114 -10.61 12.46 0.30
C LEU A 114 -10.60 11.47 1.48
N TYR A 115 -9.56 11.51 2.30
CA TYR A 115 -9.44 10.62 3.45
C TYR A 115 -10.51 10.89 4.52
N LYS A 116 -10.87 12.15 4.75
CA LYS A 116 -12.01 12.49 5.62
C LYS A 116 -13.32 11.89 5.10
N GLY A 117 -13.53 11.90 3.80
CA GLY A 117 -14.68 11.24 3.16
C GLY A 117 -14.70 9.73 3.39
N TRP A 118 -13.55 9.07 3.25
CA TRP A 118 -13.38 7.66 3.58
C TRP A 118 -13.75 7.35 5.03
N LYS A 119 -13.20 8.07 6.00
CA LYS A 119 -13.51 7.88 7.43
C LYS A 119 -15.00 8.06 7.73
N ALA A 120 -15.65 9.04 7.10
CA ALA A 120 -17.09 9.24 7.25
C ALA A 120 -17.90 8.07 6.69
N ALA A 121 -17.52 7.52 5.53
CA ALA A 121 -18.19 6.37 4.91
C ALA A 121 -18.05 5.10 5.78
N VAL A 122 -16.84 4.86 6.31
CA VAL A 122 -16.59 3.74 7.24
C VAL A 122 -17.43 3.89 8.50
N ALA A 123 -17.48 5.07 9.10
CA ALA A 123 -18.28 5.32 10.29
C ALA A 123 -19.80 5.10 10.04
N ALA A 124 -20.31 5.54 8.89
CA ALA A 124 -21.70 5.32 8.50
C ALA A 124 -22.03 3.83 8.34
N THR A 125 -21.13 3.06 7.71
CA THR A 125 -21.27 1.61 7.54
C THR A 125 -21.25 0.89 8.89
N GLN A 126 -20.35 1.26 9.79
CA GLN A 126 -20.29 0.69 11.14
C GLN A 126 -21.53 1.02 11.97
N PHE A 127 -22.05 2.23 11.85
CA PHE A 127 -23.29 2.62 12.51
C PHE A 127 -24.45 1.77 12.02
N PHE A 128 -24.61 1.64 10.69
CA PHE A 128 -25.66 0.80 10.11
C PHE A 128 -25.56 -0.65 10.59
N ALA A 129 -24.38 -1.24 10.59
CA ALA A 129 -24.18 -2.62 11.04
C ALA A 129 -24.56 -2.83 12.51
N LYS A 130 -24.25 -1.87 13.38
CA LYS A 130 -24.64 -1.91 14.80
C LYS A 130 -26.15 -1.85 15.01
N GLU A 131 -26.84 -1.02 14.23
CA GLU A 131 -28.32 -0.91 14.34
C GLU A 131 -29.04 -2.10 13.73
N SER A 132 -28.47 -2.73 12.69
CA SER A 132 -29.06 -3.90 12.03
C SER A 132 -28.92 -5.20 12.84
N ASN A 133 -28.06 -5.23 13.86
CA ASN A 133 -27.82 -6.39 14.72
C ASN A 133 -28.51 -6.29 16.09
N LYS A 134 -29.36 -5.29 16.30
CA LYS A 134 -30.25 -5.16 17.44
C LYS A 134 -31.62 -5.79 17.16
#